data_03583f96ff097f3fa6862ee9a887b542
#
_entry.id   03583f96ff097f3fa6862ee9a887b542
#
_cell.length_a   1.000
_cell.length_b   1.000
_cell.length_c   1.000
_cell.angle_alpha   90.00
_cell.angle_beta   90.00
_cell.angle_gamma   90.00
#
_symmetry.space_group_name_H-M   'P 1'
#
loop_
_entity.id
_entity.type
_entity.pdbx_description
1 polymer ?
#
loop_
_entity_poly.entity_id
_entity_poly.type
_entity_poly.pdbx_seq_one_letter_code
_entity_poly.pdbx_strand_id
1 'polypeptide(L)'
;MNNTTAVSAIRPASPRFSLADCHQVSVCDLSGAERFIVWAIRWRASKDGACAAGDACLEDAFDRAGLRAAQPAFEQFVAAACPRATTCRAVDRLGCWRLQPLEAHALHAIACLQAGLLGEAWKALARVCARREVGRALLQLEELATALDRIGGRIERWVFTPSAVEPVAA
;
A
#
# COMPACT_ATOMS: atom_id res chain seq x y z
N MET A 1 43.89 -7.13 -21.72
CA MET A 1 43.25 -7.53 -20.46
C MET A 1 41.89 -6.83 -20.44
N ASN A 2 40.87 -7.52 -20.92
CA ASN A 2 39.52 -6.94 -21.04
C ASN A 2 38.69 -7.36 -19.83
N ASN A 3 38.43 -6.40 -18.93
CA ASN A 3 37.54 -6.59 -17.81
C ASN A 3 36.11 -6.35 -18.27
N THR A 4 35.42 -7.40 -18.69
CA THR A 4 33.99 -7.37 -18.97
C THR A 4 33.27 -7.48 -17.63
N THR A 5 32.87 -6.34 -17.07
CA THR A 5 31.99 -6.26 -15.91
C THR A 5 30.62 -6.79 -16.33
N ALA A 6 30.32 -8.02 -15.91
CA ALA A 6 29.00 -8.61 -16.09
C ALA A 6 27.99 -7.80 -15.26
N VAL A 7 27.22 -6.96 -15.92
CA VAL A 7 26.01 -6.34 -15.35
C VAL A 7 25.04 -7.47 -15.10
N SER A 8 24.95 -7.91 -13.83
CA SER A 8 23.94 -8.87 -13.38
C SER A 8 22.57 -8.27 -13.63
N ALA A 9 21.90 -8.72 -14.69
CA ALA A 9 20.52 -8.35 -14.97
C ALA A 9 19.67 -8.80 -13.78
N ILE A 10 19.23 -7.83 -12.96
CA ILE A 10 18.23 -8.04 -11.92
C ILE A 10 16.97 -8.52 -12.64
N ARG A 11 16.73 -9.81 -12.57
CA ARG A 11 15.52 -10.44 -13.10
C ARG A 11 14.34 -9.81 -12.35
N PRO A 12 13.39 -9.16 -13.04
CA PRO A 12 12.22 -8.62 -12.35
C PRO A 12 11.54 -9.79 -11.64
N ALA A 13 11.39 -9.68 -10.32
CA ALA A 13 10.64 -10.67 -9.55
C ALA A 13 9.25 -10.79 -10.16
N SER A 14 8.83 -12.02 -10.49
CA SER A 14 7.47 -12.24 -11.00
C SER A 14 6.49 -11.79 -9.91
N PRO A 15 5.50 -10.99 -10.26
CA PRO A 15 4.55 -10.46 -9.28
C PRO A 15 3.80 -11.62 -8.61
N ARG A 16 3.78 -11.62 -7.27
CA ARG A 16 3.22 -12.75 -6.49
C ARG A 16 1.70 -12.78 -6.49
N PHE A 17 1.03 -11.62 -6.64
CA PHE A 17 -0.40 -11.52 -6.43
C PHE A 17 -1.09 -10.67 -7.49
N SER A 18 -2.37 -11.02 -7.78
CA SER A 18 -3.27 -10.22 -8.62
C SER A 18 -4.08 -9.25 -7.77
N LEU A 19 -4.22 -8.00 -8.21
CA LEU A 19 -5.08 -7.02 -7.55
C LEU A 19 -6.58 -7.40 -7.60
N ALA A 20 -6.98 -8.18 -8.61
CA ALA A 20 -8.35 -8.67 -8.72
C ALA A 20 -8.67 -9.71 -7.64
N ASP A 21 -7.67 -10.50 -7.24
CA ASP A 21 -7.80 -11.60 -6.27
C ASP A 21 -7.25 -11.25 -4.88
N CYS A 22 -7.09 -9.96 -4.58
CA CYS A 22 -6.49 -9.51 -3.32
C CYS A 22 -7.19 -10.09 -2.07
N HIS A 23 -8.50 -10.33 -2.14
CA HIS A 23 -9.27 -10.94 -1.05
C HIS A 23 -8.92 -12.41 -0.76
N GLN A 24 -8.17 -13.07 -1.66
CA GLN A 24 -7.65 -14.43 -1.46
C GLN A 24 -6.28 -14.41 -0.78
N VAL A 25 -5.62 -13.25 -0.73
CA VAL A 25 -4.29 -13.10 -0.15
C VAL A 25 -4.39 -13.02 1.37
N SER A 26 -3.63 -13.86 2.06
CA SER A 26 -3.49 -13.79 3.50
C SER A 26 -2.48 -12.69 3.90
N VAL A 27 -2.83 -11.91 4.90
CA VAL A 27 -1.89 -10.94 5.51
C VAL A 27 -0.63 -11.65 6.03
N CYS A 28 -0.73 -12.93 6.39
CA CYS A 28 0.42 -13.72 6.85
C CYS A 28 1.45 -13.97 5.75
N ASP A 29 1.03 -13.94 4.47
CA ASP A 29 1.91 -14.17 3.31
C ASP A 29 2.66 -12.90 2.88
N LEU A 30 2.33 -11.76 3.47
CA LEU A 30 2.96 -10.47 3.20
C LEU A 30 4.32 -10.37 3.91
N SER A 31 5.21 -9.55 3.33
CA SER A 31 6.48 -9.17 3.98
C SER A 31 6.24 -8.36 5.27
N GLY A 32 7.28 -8.18 6.09
CA GLY A 32 7.19 -7.39 7.31
C GLY A 32 6.76 -5.93 7.05
N ALA A 33 7.30 -5.32 5.99
CA ALA A 33 6.95 -3.95 5.60
C ALA A 33 5.49 -3.85 5.13
N GLU A 34 5.03 -4.79 4.31
CA GLU A 34 3.64 -4.84 3.85
C GLU A 34 2.66 -5.05 5.00
N ARG A 35 2.96 -5.99 5.91
CA ARG A 35 2.13 -6.21 7.11
C ARG A 35 2.04 -4.98 7.99
N PHE A 36 3.16 -4.26 8.14
CA PHE A 36 3.17 -3.01 8.90
C PHE A 36 2.23 -1.97 8.27
N ILE A 37 2.30 -1.76 6.96
CA ILE A 37 1.42 -0.80 6.26
C ILE A 37 -0.05 -1.21 6.37
N VAL A 38 -0.38 -2.49 6.16
CA VAL A 38 -1.76 -3.00 6.30
C VAL A 38 -2.27 -2.80 7.73
N TRP A 39 -1.45 -3.15 8.74
CA TRP A 39 -1.78 -2.93 10.14
C TRP A 39 -2.03 -1.44 10.43
N ALA A 40 -1.16 -0.56 9.98
CA ALA A 40 -1.27 0.88 10.21
C ALA A 40 -2.55 1.46 9.58
N ILE A 41 -2.90 1.05 8.34
CA ILE A 41 -4.14 1.46 7.67
C ILE A 41 -5.35 1.02 8.51
N ARG A 42 -5.38 -0.25 8.95
CA ARG A 42 -6.47 -0.80 9.78
C ARG A 42 -6.58 -0.10 11.11
N TRP A 43 -5.42 0.12 11.76
CA TRP A 43 -5.37 0.81 13.05
C TRP A 43 -5.94 2.22 12.91
N ARG A 44 -5.48 3.01 11.96
CA ARG A 44 -5.94 4.40 11.75
C ARG A 44 -7.41 4.48 11.35
N ALA A 45 -7.94 3.49 10.62
CA ALA A 45 -9.35 3.41 10.22
C ALA A 45 -10.26 2.85 11.33
N SER A 46 -9.71 2.23 12.37
CA SER A 46 -10.48 1.70 13.49
C SER A 46 -10.96 2.82 14.44
N LYS A 47 -11.97 2.51 15.26
CA LYS A 47 -12.42 3.44 16.30
C LYS A 47 -11.35 3.67 17.37
N ASP A 48 -10.57 2.64 17.68
CA ASP A 48 -9.51 2.69 18.69
C ASP A 48 -8.34 3.55 18.21
N GLY A 49 -8.02 3.50 16.91
CA GLY A 49 -7.00 4.35 16.29
C GLY A 49 -7.41 5.81 16.11
N ALA A 50 -8.66 6.17 16.38
CA ALA A 50 -9.15 7.55 16.27
C ALA A 50 -9.19 8.30 17.62
N CYS A 51 -8.58 7.76 18.67
CA CYS A 51 -8.45 8.40 20.00
C CYS A 51 -6.98 8.74 20.29
N ALA A 52 -6.75 9.61 21.28
CA ALA A 52 -5.39 10.05 21.65
C ALA A 52 -4.44 8.89 22.02
N ALA A 53 -4.96 7.84 22.68
CA ALA A 53 -4.17 6.64 22.97
C ALA A 53 -3.82 5.86 21.68
N GLY A 54 -4.72 5.87 20.69
CA GLY A 54 -4.48 5.28 19.36
C GLY A 54 -3.43 6.04 18.58
N ASP A 55 -3.44 7.37 18.64
CA ASP A 55 -2.43 8.21 18.01
C ASP A 55 -1.03 7.93 18.60
N ALA A 56 -0.91 7.86 19.94
CA ALA A 56 0.36 7.52 20.59
C ALA A 56 0.86 6.10 20.22
N CYS A 57 -0.02 5.13 20.07
CA CYS A 57 0.35 3.78 19.64
C CYS A 57 0.87 3.78 18.20
N LEU A 58 0.25 4.54 17.31
CA LEU A 58 0.70 4.67 15.92
C LEU A 58 2.06 5.38 15.85
N GLU A 59 2.25 6.47 16.62
CA GLU A 59 3.54 7.17 16.71
C GLU A 59 4.68 6.24 17.16
N ASP A 60 4.47 5.49 18.23
CA ASP A 60 5.45 4.53 18.74
C ASP A 60 5.78 3.44 17.71
N ALA A 61 4.76 2.93 16.99
CA ALA A 61 4.97 1.94 15.95
C ALA A 61 5.78 2.49 14.75
N PHE A 62 5.48 3.71 14.30
CA PHE A 62 6.24 4.37 13.23
C PHE A 62 7.68 4.70 13.66
N ASP A 63 7.86 5.11 14.92
CA ASP A 63 9.19 5.37 15.49
C ASP A 63 10.05 4.10 15.52
N ARG A 64 9.51 2.99 16.04
CA ARG A 64 10.18 1.68 16.07
C ARG A 64 10.48 1.14 14.67
N ALA A 65 9.63 1.43 13.69
CA ALA A 65 9.86 1.07 12.31
C ALA A 65 10.90 1.98 11.60
N GLY A 66 11.37 3.06 12.23
CA GLY A 66 12.25 4.05 11.60
C GLY A 66 11.54 4.93 10.56
N LEU A 67 10.21 5.02 10.63
CA LEU A 67 9.33 5.73 9.67
C LEU A 67 8.68 6.98 10.26
N ARG A 68 9.10 7.45 11.43
CA ARG A 68 8.47 8.57 12.15
C ARG A 68 8.25 9.81 11.28
N ALA A 69 9.23 10.15 10.44
CA ALA A 69 9.13 11.32 9.56
C ALA A 69 8.02 11.18 8.49
N ALA A 70 7.67 9.96 8.10
CA ALA A 70 6.64 9.69 7.09
C ALA A 70 5.24 9.47 7.69
N GLN A 71 5.10 9.45 9.02
CA GLN A 71 3.80 9.25 9.67
C GLN A 71 2.77 10.32 9.28
N PRO A 72 3.07 11.64 9.25
CA PRO A 72 2.09 12.66 8.86
C PRO A 72 1.58 12.46 7.43
N ALA A 73 2.46 12.06 6.50
CA ALA A 73 2.10 11.73 5.13
C ALA A 73 1.17 10.50 5.08
N PHE A 74 1.50 9.46 5.82
CA PHE A 74 0.66 8.27 5.94
C PHE A 74 -0.74 8.61 6.46
N GLU A 75 -0.87 9.42 7.51
CA GLU A 75 -2.15 9.82 8.09
C GLU A 75 -3.00 10.63 7.09
N GLN A 76 -2.37 11.54 6.35
CA GLN A 76 -3.04 12.31 5.31
C GLN A 76 -3.50 11.41 4.15
N PHE A 77 -2.72 10.40 3.78
CA PHE A 77 -3.13 9.38 2.81
C PHE A 77 -4.37 8.64 3.30
N VAL A 78 -4.37 8.10 4.52
CA VAL A 78 -5.53 7.38 5.06
C VAL A 78 -6.76 8.28 5.15
N ALA A 79 -6.61 9.55 5.52
CA ALA A 79 -7.71 10.51 5.55
C ALA A 79 -8.29 10.78 4.16
N ALA A 80 -7.46 10.79 3.11
CA ALA A 80 -7.90 10.96 1.73
C ALA A 80 -8.57 9.70 1.16
N ALA A 81 -8.05 8.52 1.50
CA ALA A 81 -8.54 7.23 1.00
C ALA A 81 -9.75 6.70 1.78
N CYS A 82 -9.87 7.03 3.09
CA CYS A 82 -10.96 6.61 3.97
C CYS A 82 -11.69 7.84 4.56
N PRO A 83 -12.44 8.62 3.78
CA PRO A 83 -13.21 9.72 4.34
C PRO A 83 -14.25 9.16 5.34
N ARG A 84 -14.28 9.71 6.54
CA ARG A 84 -15.11 9.27 7.69
C ARG A 84 -16.59 9.04 7.38
N ALA A 85 -17.13 9.62 6.32
CA ALA A 85 -18.52 9.48 5.91
C ALA A 85 -18.82 8.18 5.14
N THR A 86 -17.83 7.54 4.58
CA THR A 86 -17.97 6.28 3.85
C THR A 86 -17.37 5.16 4.71
N THR A 87 -18.04 4.95 5.87
CA THR A 87 -17.78 3.79 6.75
C THR A 87 -16.83 2.72 6.23
N CYS A 88 -15.80 2.51 6.96
CA CYS A 88 -15.01 1.28 7.26
C CYS A 88 -15.36 -0.07 6.57
N ARG A 89 -16.13 -0.11 5.52
CA ARG A 89 -16.30 -1.31 4.68
C ARG A 89 -15.11 -1.54 3.74
N ALA A 90 -14.30 -0.50 3.50
CA ALA A 90 -13.10 -0.60 2.68
C ALA A 90 -11.87 -1.11 3.45
N VAL A 91 -11.95 -1.14 4.78
CA VAL A 91 -10.90 -1.61 5.68
C VAL A 91 -11.51 -2.59 6.68
N ASP A 92 -10.94 -3.75 6.79
CA ASP A 92 -11.43 -4.78 7.69
C ASP A 92 -10.86 -4.60 9.11
N ARG A 93 -11.41 -5.38 10.06
CA ARG A 93 -10.96 -5.32 11.46
C ARG A 93 -9.51 -5.76 11.58
N LEU A 94 -8.80 -5.24 12.60
CA LEU A 94 -7.39 -5.53 12.89
C LEU A 94 -7.03 -7.02 12.83
N GLY A 95 -7.94 -7.90 13.22
CA GLY A 95 -7.75 -9.35 13.24
C GLY A 95 -8.11 -10.07 11.94
N CYS A 96 -8.57 -9.38 10.90
CA CYS A 96 -8.89 -10.04 9.64
C CYS A 96 -7.61 -10.51 8.94
N TRP A 97 -7.60 -11.77 8.52
CA TRP A 97 -6.47 -12.36 7.84
C TRP A 97 -6.45 -12.09 6.32
N ARG A 98 -7.56 -11.60 5.75
CA ARG A 98 -7.69 -11.29 4.32
C ARG A 98 -7.31 -9.86 4.01
N LEU A 99 -6.63 -9.66 2.88
CA LEU A 99 -6.30 -8.33 2.39
C LEU A 99 -7.53 -7.68 1.73
N GLN A 100 -7.74 -6.39 1.99
CA GLN A 100 -8.84 -5.62 1.41
C GLN A 100 -8.38 -4.84 0.16
N PRO A 101 -9.30 -4.50 -0.75
CA PRO A 101 -8.95 -3.78 -1.98
C PRO A 101 -8.18 -2.48 -1.74
N LEU A 102 -8.56 -1.67 -0.76
CA LEU A 102 -7.82 -0.45 -0.42
C LEU A 102 -6.38 -0.75 -0.03
N GLU A 103 -6.17 -1.76 0.80
CA GLU A 103 -4.84 -2.15 1.29
C GLU A 103 -3.97 -2.66 0.13
N ALA A 104 -4.54 -3.52 -0.73
CA ALA A 104 -3.84 -4.04 -1.90
C ALA A 104 -3.45 -2.93 -2.88
N HIS A 105 -4.36 -2.00 -3.17
CA HIS A 105 -4.07 -0.87 -4.05
C HIS A 105 -3.05 0.11 -3.44
N ALA A 106 -3.08 0.33 -2.13
CA ALA A 106 -2.09 1.15 -1.43
C ALA A 106 -0.69 0.50 -1.51
N LEU A 107 -0.57 -0.79 -1.19
CA LEU A 107 0.69 -1.53 -1.32
C LEU A 107 1.22 -1.51 -2.76
N HIS A 108 0.36 -1.76 -3.74
CA HIS A 108 0.75 -1.70 -5.15
C HIS A 108 1.21 -0.29 -5.57
N ALA A 109 0.51 0.76 -5.13
CA ALA A 109 0.91 2.13 -5.42
C ALA A 109 2.29 2.46 -4.82
N ILE A 110 2.56 2.06 -3.56
CA ILE A 110 3.87 2.21 -2.93
C ILE A 110 4.94 1.47 -3.73
N ALA A 111 4.71 0.21 -4.11
CA ALA A 111 5.65 -0.58 -4.91
C ALA A 111 5.93 0.05 -6.28
N CYS A 112 4.91 0.63 -6.92
CA CYS A 112 5.07 1.37 -8.17
C CYS A 112 5.89 2.66 -7.97
N LEU A 113 5.67 3.39 -6.89
CA LEU A 113 6.44 4.59 -6.55
C LEU A 113 7.91 4.25 -6.28
N GLN A 114 8.19 3.19 -5.53
CA GLN A 114 9.55 2.67 -5.31
C GLN A 114 10.24 2.26 -6.64
N ALA A 115 9.47 1.89 -7.65
CA ALA A 115 9.96 1.54 -8.98
C ALA A 115 9.99 2.73 -9.97
N GLY A 116 9.61 3.94 -9.56
CA GLY A 116 9.52 5.12 -10.43
C GLY A 116 8.34 5.09 -11.42
N LEU A 117 7.35 4.23 -11.21
CA LEU A 117 6.20 4.02 -12.09
C LEU A 117 4.99 4.87 -11.66
N LEU A 118 5.14 6.20 -11.72
CA LEU A 118 4.14 7.17 -11.25
C LEU A 118 2.74 6.95 -11.87
N GLY A 119 2.68 6.66 -13.18
CA GLY A 119 1.42 6.43 -13.89
C GLY A 119 0.66 5.20 -13.38
N GLU A 120 1.37 4.13 -13.02
CA GLU A 120 0.74 2.92 -12.46
C GLU A 120 0.28 3.15 -11.02
N ALA A 121 1.06 3.87 -10.22
CA ALA A 121 0.64 4.28 -8.87
C ALA A 121 -0.63 5.13 -8.91
N TRP A 122 -0.71 6.09 -9.84
CA TRP A 122 -1.93 6.90 -10.06
C TRP A 122 -3.14 6.03 -10.39
N LYS A 123 -3.01 5.09 -11.33
CA LYS A 123 -4.10 4.16 -11.72
C LYS A 123 -4.58 3.32 -10.55
N ALA A 124 -3.66 2.84 -9.72
CA ALA A 124 -4.00 2.08 -8.52
C ALA A 124 -4.83 2.92 -7.55
N LEU A 125 -4.38 4.13 -7.24
CA LEU A 125 -5.07 5.03 -6.32
C LEU A 125 -6.41 5.51 -6.85
N ALA A 126 -6.54 5.73 -8.16
CA ALA A 126 -7.80 6.14 -8.78
C ALA A 126 -8.94 5.11 -8.64
N ARG A 127 -8.63 3.89 -8.22
CA ARG A 127 -9.62 2.84 -7.95
C ARG A 127 -10.19 2.88 -6.54
N VAL A 128 -9.47 3.47 -5.60
CA VAL A 128 -9.82 3.43 -4.18
C VAL A 128 -10.00 4.82 -3.56
N CYS A 129 -9.48 5.87 -4.20
CA CYS A 129 -9.65 7.25 -3.78
C CYS A 129 -10.66 7.99 -4.65
N ALA A 130 -11.35 8.98 -4.07
CA ALA A 130 -12.14 9.92 -4.86
C ALA A 130 -11.21 10.65 -5.86
N ARG A 131 -11.70 10.86 -7.10
CA ARG A 131 -10.89 11.43 -8.20
C ARG A 131 -10.12 12.70 -7.83
N ARG A 132 -10.75 13.59 -7.04
CA ARG A 132 -10.15 14.85 -6.56
C ARG A 132 -9.03 14.65 -5.55
N GLU A 133 -8.99 13.50 -4.86
CA GLU A 133 -8.02 13.21 -3.80
C GLU A 133 -6.82 12.38 -4.31
N VAL A 134 -6.88 11.81 -5.53
CA VAL A 134 -5.84 10.93 -6.06
C VAL A 134 -4.47 11.61 -6.08
N GLY A 135 -4.39 12.86 -6.55
CA GLY A 135 -3.12 13.59 -6.60
C GLY A 135 -2.51 13.83 -5.23
N ARG A 136 -3.36 14.16 -4.24
CA ARG A 136 -2.94 14.35 -2.86
C ARG A 136 -2.47 13.02 -2.25
N ALA A 137 -3.26 11.96 -2.41
CA ALA A 137 -2.92 10.62 -1.93
C ALA A 137 -1.58 10.12 -2.54
N LEU A 138 -1.33 10.41 -3.82
CA LEU A 138 -0.10 10.05 -4.50
C LEU A 138 1.12 10.70 -3.87
N LEU A 139 1.08 12.03 -3.65
CA LEU A 139 2.18 12.77 -3.02
C LEU A 139 2.49 12.23 -1.62
N GLN A 140 1.47 11.92 -0.84
CA GLN A 140 1.64 11.37 0.51
C GLN A 140 2.27 9.96 0.48
N LEU A 141 1.84 9.11 -0.45
CA LEU A 141 2.44 7.77 -0.61
C LEU A 141 3.85 7.82 -1.18
N GLU A 142 4.21 8.82 -1.97
CA GLU A 142 5.58 9.02 -2.48
C GLU A 142 6.55 9.31 -1.32
N GLU A 143 6.16 10.14 -0.36
CA GLU A 143 6.93 10.39 0.85
C GLU A 143 7.12 9.12 1.67
N LEU A 144 6.05 8.35 1.87
CA LEU A 144 6.11 7.06 2.57
C LEU A 144 6.97 6.03 1.82
N ALA A 145 6.83 5.92 0.49
CA ALA A 145 7.63 5.03 -0.34
C ALA A 145 9.13 5.35 -0.25
N THR A 146 9.47 6.65 -0.27
CA THR A 146 10.84 7.12 -0.10
C THR A 146 11.40 6.79 1.29
N ALA A 147 10.58 6.93 2.34
CA ALA A 147 11.00 6.57 3.70
C ALA A 147 11.21 5.06 3.85
N LEU A 148 10.33 4.24 3.27
CA LEU A 148 10.47 2.79 3.24
C LEU A 148 11.76 2.36 2.52
N ASP A 149 12.08 2.97 1.36
CA ASP A 149 13.32 2.67 0.64
C ASP A 149 14.57 2.95 1.47
N ARG A 150 14.58 4.02 2.26
CA ARG A 150 15.71 4.37 3.15
C ARG A 150 16.00 3.32 4.22
N ILE A 151 14.97 2.62 4.68
CA ILE A 151 15.10 1.55 5.68
C ILE A 151 15.15 0.15 5.05
N GLY A 152 15.21 0.06 3.72
CA GLY A 152 15.21 -1.21 2.98
C GLY A 152 13.85 -1.92 2.95
N GLY A 153 12.78 -1.23 3.30
CA GLY A 153 11.39 -1.74 3.32
C GLY A 153 10.80 -1.81 1.92
N ARG A 154 11.26 -2.76 1.10
CA ARG A 154 10.70 -2.97 -0.24
C ARG A 154 9.34 -3.63 -0.20
N ILE A 155 8.41 -3.08 -0.98
CA ILE A 155 7.08 -3.62 -1.24
C ILE A 155 7.10 -4.33 -2.59
N GLU A 156 6.53 -5.54 -2.68
CA GLU A 156 6.46 -6.27 -3.94
C GLU A 156 5.34 -5.72 -4.84
N ARG A 157 5.60 -5.66 -6.14
CA ARG A 157 4.58 -5.21 -7.10
C ARG A 157 3.55 -6.31 -7.35
N TRP A 158 2.30 -5.89 -7.38
CA TRP A 158 1.16 -6.73 -7.71
C TRP A 158 0.83 -6.63 -9.20
N VAL A 159 0.34 -7.70 -9.81
CA VAL A 159 -0.11 -7.67 -11.21
C VAL A 159 -1.53 -7.14 -11.29
N PHE A 160 -1.73 -6.24 -12.21
CA PHE A 160 -3.07 -5.89 -12.67
C PHE A 160 -3.49 -6.90 -13.73
N THR A 161 -4.12 -8.01 -13.34
CA THR A 161 -4.82 -8.86 -14.30
C THR A 161 -6.20 -8.23 -14.50
N PRO A 162 -6.52 -7.69 -15.70
CA PRO A 162 -7.89 -7.29 -15.96
C PRO A 162 -8.74 -8.56 -15.77
N SER A 163 -9.77 -8.48 -14.91
CA SER A 163 -10.78 -9.55 -14.86
C SER A 163 -11.19 -9.86 -16.28
N ALA A 164 -11.06 -11.12 -16.68
CA ALA A 164 -11.61 -11.59 -17.92
C ALA A 164 -13.11 -11.22 -17.87
N VAL A 165 -13.50 -10.25 -18.69
CA VAL A 165 -14.90 -9.94 -18.92
C VAL A 165 -15.44 -11.23 -19.52
N GLU A 166 -16.21 -12.00 -18.74
CA GLU A 166 -16.97 -13.11 -19.31
C GLU A 166 -17.79 -12.52 -20.47
N PRO A 167 -17.64 -13.06 -21.69
CA PRO A 167 -18.48 -12.62 -22.79
C PRO A 167 -19.92 -12.89 -22.39
N VAL A 168 -20.70 -11.82 -22.23
CA VAL A 168 -22.15 -11.93 -22.09
C VAL A 168 -22.64 -12.71 -23.31
N ALA A 169 -23.06 -13.95 -23.09
CA ALA A 169 -23.67 -14.74 -24.12
C ALA A 169 -24.92 -14.02 -24.63
N ALA A 170 -24.90 -13.70 -25.93
CA ALA A 170 -26.01 -13.06 -26.64
C ALA A 170 -27.16 -14.05 -26.87
#